data_ec624328bfe2f4d4c0626faca299124c
#
_entry.id   ec624328bfe2f4d4c0626faca299124c
#
_cell.length_a   1.000
_cell.length_b   1.000
_cell.length_c   1.000
_cell.angle_alpha   90.00
_cell.angle_beta   90.00
_cell.angle_gamma   90.00
#
_symmetry.space_group_name_H-M   'P 1'
#
loop_
_entity.id
_entity.type
_entity.pdbx_description
1 polymer ?
#
loop_
_entity_poly.entity_id
_entity_poly.type
_entity_poly.pdbx_seq_one_letter_code
_entity_poly.pdbx_strand_id
1 'polypeptide(L)'
;RALVGVLGEKGRGVFQVTVGPGLTTEVMESLAADNNCPVFQTAALYNDAFPDRAPKMVTDSAEAQARGNQLWAQVSCQPLTMDFALPAAFPMQSLDAWAPLINADNESFERKIRDAEFRHRFRHDLETPQKGKLFFGDWSKVEVAMAVREENREFEGLTVAEMAERQGKDPVDAFFDLSAEEGLETVYTAGLMNSNEDEVEKLMQQPGSLISLSDGGAHLRYLCDAGYGLHLLGHWVRER
;
A
#
# COMPACT_ATOMS: atom_id res chain seq x y z
N ARG A 1 -26.80 1.44 0.33
CA ARG A 1 -27.92 1.70 1.26
C ARG A 1 -28.67 0.40 1.61
N ALA A 2 -29.11 -0.42 0.65
CA ALA A 2 -29.89 -1.63 0.93
C ALA A 2 -29.22 -2.59 1.92
N LEU A 3 -27.91 -2.89 1.72
CA LEU A 3 -27.14 -3.78 2.61
C LEU A 3 -27.05 -3.24 4.05
N VAL A 4 -26.77 -1.95 4.20
CA VAL A 4 -26.67 -1.30 5.51
C VAL A 4 -28.03 -1.22 6.20
N GLY A 5 -29.11 -1.03 5.42
CA GLY A 5 -30.48 -1.07 5.93
C GLY A 5 -30.82 -2.37 6.65
N VAL A 6 -30.37 -3.51 6.14
CA VAL A 6 -30.56 -4.82 6.80
C VAL A 6 -29.88 -4.87 8.17
N LEU A 7 -28.70 -4.26 8.31
CA LEU A 7 -28.00 -4.19 9.61
C LEU A 7 -28.77 -3.32 10.61
N GLY A 8 -29.28 -2.18 10.14
CA GLY A 8 -30.14 -1.29 10.93
C GLY A 8 -31.41 -1.97 11.42
N GLU A 9 -32.11 -2.69 10.55
CA GLU A 9 -33.30 -3.50 10.91
C GLU A 9 -33.00 -4.58 11.95
N LYS A 10 -31.82 -5.20 11.85
CA LYS A 10 -31.39 -6.23 12.80
C LYS A 10 -30.84 -5.66 14.11
N GLY A 11 -30.48 -4.36 14.17
CA GLY A 11 -29.89 -3.69 15.32
C GLY A 11 -28.54 -4.27 15.72
N ARG A 12 -27.81 -4.92 14.81
CA ARG A 12 -26.50 -5.54 15.08
C ARG A 12 -25.68 -5.67 13.82
N GLY A 13 -24.35 -5.70 13.99
CA GLY A 13 -23.35 -5.82 12.93
C GLY A 13 -22.66 -4.51 12.65
N VAL A 14 -21.66 -4.56 11.79
CA VAL A 14 -20.89 -3.43 11.28
C VAL A 14 -20.83 -3.47 9.78
N PHE A 15 -20.68 -2.32 9.15
CA PHE A 15 -20.49 -2.22 7.70
C PHE A 15 -19.12 -1.65 7.41
N GLN A 16 -18.24 -2.45 6.79
CA GLN A 16 -16.94 -2.01 6.33
C GLN A 16 -16.97 -1.76 4.83
N VAL A 17 -16.38 -0.66 4.40
CA VAL A 17 -16.34 -0.28 2.99
C VAL A 17 -15.09 0.54 2.65
N THR A 18 -14.50 0.23 1.49
CA THR A 18 -13.38 1.02 0.97
C THR A 18 -13.87 2.32 0.37
N VAL A 19 -13.20 3.43 0.72
CA VAL A 19 -13.43 4.75 0.12
C VAL A 19 -13.15 4.72 -1.38
N GLY A 20 -13.94 5.46 -2.16
CA GLY A 20 -13.76 5.48 -3.61
C GLY A 20 -14.74 6.45 -4.28
N PRO A 21 -14.73 6.51 -5.62
CA PRO A 21 -15.67 7.35 -6.35
C PRO A 21 -17.12 7.02 -5.97
N GLY A 22 -17.86 8.01 -5.47
CA GLY A 22 -19.24 7.84 -5.02
C GLY A 22 -19.44 7.26 -3.61
N LEU A 23 -18.35 6.85 -2.93
CA LEU A 23 -18.35 6.47 -1.52
C LEU A 23 -17.47 7.44 -0.74
N THR A 24 -17.94 8.68 -0.64
CA THR A 24 -17.28 9.73 0.12
C THR A 24 -17.55 9.58 1.62
N THR A 25 -16.79 10.27 2.46
CA THR A 25 -17.00 10.28 3.90
C THR A 25 -18.41 10.72 4.28
N GLU A 26 -18.98 11.71 3.60
CA GLU A 26 -20.33 12.19 3.84
C GLU A 26 -21.39 11.12 3.51
N VAL A 27 -21.19 10.37 2.43
CA VAL A 27 -22.06 9.22 2.08
C VAL A 27 -21.97 8.14 3.16
N MET A 28 -20.76 7.81 3.62
CA MET A 28 -20.57 6.82 4.68
C MET A 28 -21.15 7.25 6.02
N GLU A 29 -21.00 8.53 6.38
CA GLU A 29 -21.64 9.10 7.56
C GLU A 29 -23.17 9.00 7.45
N SER A 30 -23.76 9.33 6.28
CA SER A 30 -25.20 9.18 6.07
C SER A 30 -25.67 7.73 6.22
N LEU A 31 -24.85 6.76 5.80
CA LEU A 31 -25.16 5.35 5.99
C LEU A 31 -25.19 4.96 7.48
N ALA A 32 -24.25 5.48 8.27
CA ALA A 32 -24.20 5.26 9.71
C ALA A 32 -25.41 5.90 10.41
N ALA A 33 -25.71 7.15 10.08
CA ALA A 33 -26.80 7.93 10.66
C ALA A 33 -28.18 7.32 10.34
N ASP A 34 -28.46 7.08 9.07
CA ASP A 34 -29.76 6.60 8.57
C ASP A 34 -30.13 5.22 9.14
N ASN A 35 -29.12 4.41 9.52
CA ASN A 35 -29.31 3.02 9.93
C ASN A 35 -28.91 2.73 11.38
N ASN A 36 -28.42 3.73 12.11
CA ASN A 36 -27.87 3.56 13.46
C ASN A 36 -26.91 2.35 13.55
N CYS A 37 -25.99 2.25 12.62
CA CYS A 37 -25.09 1.13 12.41
C CYS A 37 -23.65 1.63 12.28
N PRO A 38 -22.67 1.00 12.96
CA PRO A 38 -21.27 1.35 12.77
C PRO A 38 -20.83 1.15 11.33
N VAL A 39 -20.20 2.18 10.75
CA VAL A 39 -19.59 2.15 9.43
C VAL A 39 -18.10 2.36 9.56
N PHE A 40 -17.31 1.45 8.99
CA PHE A 40 -15.86 1.50 8.97
C PHE A 40 -15.40 1.88 7.57
N GLN A 41 -14.77 3.03 7.45
CA GLN A 41 -14.13 3.45 6.18
C GLN A 41 -12.69 2.94 6.12
N THR A 42 -12.39 2.18 5.07
CA THR A 42 -11.10 1.51 4.82
C THR A 42 -10.42 2.17 3.62
N ALA A 43 -9.14 2.52 3.66
CA ALA A 43 -8.25 2.46 4.78
C ALA A 43 -7.59 3.83 4.97
N ALA A 44 -7.39 4.24 6.22
CA ALA A 44 -6.60 5.42 6.56
C ALA A 44 -5.13 4.99 6.68
N LEU A 45 -4.45 4.88 5.55
CA LEU A 45 -3.02 4.57 5.44
C LEU A 45 -2.26 5.83 5.06
N TYR A 46 -1.26 6.17 5.87
CA TYR A 46 -0.40 7.31 5.58
C TYR A 46 0.41 7.08 4.30
N ASN A 47 0.53 8.13 3.50
CA ASN A 47 1.32 8.11 2.28
C ASN A 47 2.02 9.46 2.11
N ASP A 48 3.36 9.45 1.98
CA ASP A 48 4.16 10.68 1.85
C ASP A 48 3.79 11.52 0.62
N ALA A 49 3.28 10.89 -0.44
CA ALA A 49 2.80 11.60 -1.63
C ALA A 49 1.45 12.33 -1.39
N PHE A 50 0.68 11.92 -0.38
CA PHE A 50 -0.62 12.50 -0.02
C PHE A 50 -0.76 12.59 1.51
N PRO A 51 0.08 13.41 2.19
CA PRO A 51 0.21 13.39 3.64
C PRO A 51 -1.08 13.74 4.39
N ASP A 52 -1.95 14.55 3.79
CA ASP A 52 -3.19 15.01 4.44
C ASP A 52 -4.36 14.03 4.33
N ARG A 53 -4.27 13.01 3.46
CA ARG A 53 -5.40 12.15 3.13
C ARG A 53 -5.86 11.29 4.32
N ALA A 54 -4.94 10.58 4.95
CA ALA A 54 -5.26 9.70 6.08
C ALA A 54 -5.64 10.51 7.33
N PRO A 55 -4.90 11.58 7.73
CA PRO A 55 -5.31 12.45 8.83
C PRO A 55 -6.70 13.06 8.63
N LYS A 56 -7.01 13.52 7.42
CA LYS A 56 -8.33 14.06 7.11
C LYS A 56 -9.43 13.01 7.32
N MET A 57 -9.23 11.79 6.83
CA MET A 57 -10.21 10.71 7.01
C MET A 57 -10.49 10.42 8.48
N VAL A 58 -9.46 10.42 9.32
CA VAL A 58 -9.60 10.21 10.76
C VAL A 58 -10.32 11.39 11.42
N THR A 59 -9.96 12.63 11.07
CA THR A 59 -10.60 13.84 11.57
C THR A 59 -12.08 13.86 11.20
N ASP A 60 -12.42 13.61 9.94
CA ASP A 60 -13.82 13.56 9.47
C ASP A 60 -14.63 12.50 10.24
N SER A 61 -14.01 11.35 10.58
CA SER A 61 -14.63 10.31 11.41
C SER A 61 -14.89 10.81 12.84
N ALA A 62 -13.92 11.49 13.45
CA ALA A 62 -14.09 12.06 14.79
C ALA A 62 -15.21 13.12 14.82
N GLU A 63 -15.29 13.95 13.80
CA GLU A 63 -16.36 14.95 13.67
C GLU A 63 -17.74 14.28 13.49
N ALA A 64 -17.84 13.22 12.69
CA ALA A 64 -19.07 12.43 12.55
C ALA A 64 -19.49 11.83 13.91
N GLN A 65 -18.54 11.30 14.69
CA GLN A 65 -18.80 10.79 16.04
C GLN A 65 -19.29 11.90 17.01
N ALA A 66 -18.72 13.11 16.90
CA ALA A 66 -19.17 14.25 17.68
C ALA A 66 -20.63 14.65 17.34
N ARG A 67 -21.10 14.36 16.12
CA ARG A 67 -22.50 14.50 15.70
C ARG A 67 -23.40 13.32 16.13
N GLY A 68 -22.83 12.30 16.80
CA GLY A 68 -23.55 11.09 17.24
C GLY A 68 -23.59 9.95 16.21
N ASN A 69 -22.87 10.06 15.09
CA ASN A 69 -22.83 9.07 14.02
C ASN A 69 -21.66 8.09 14.23
N GLN A 70 -21.89 6.81 14.05
CA GLN A 70 -20.89 5.76 14.28
C GLN A 70 -20.01 5.52 13.05
N LEU A 71 -19.20 6.53 12.66
CA LEU A 71 -18.24 6.44 11.57
C LEU A 71 -16.83 6.29 12.13
N TRP A 72 -16.06 5.32 11.63
CA TRP A 72 -14.71 5.02 12.08
C TRP A 72 -13.76 4.92 10.90
N ALA A 73 -12.57 5.50 11.03
CA ALA A 73 -11.48 5.30 10.07
C ALA A 73 -10.61 4.10 10.51
N GLN A 74 -10.53 3.07 9.67
CA GLN A 74 -9.64 1.95 9.92
C GLN A 74 -8.19 2.34 9.62
N VAL A 75 -7.34 2.25 10.63
CA VAL A 75 -5.89 2.48 10.55
C VAL A 75 -5.15 1.16 10.74
N SER A 76 -4.00 1.01 10.09
CA SER A 76 -3.05 -0.06 10.39
C SER A 76 -1.96 0.46 11.31
N CYS A 77 -1.49 -0.38 12.23
CA CYS A 77 -0.35 -0.08 13.10
C CYS A 77 0.99 -0.49 12.49
N GLN A 78 1.01 -1.00 11.30
CA GLN A 78 2.21 -1.49 10.60
C GLN A 78 2.23 -1.00 9.16
N PRO A 79 3.40 -0.98 8.50
CA PRO A 79 3.50 -0.70 7.08
C PRO A 79 2.66 -1.66 6.25
N LEU A 80 2.08 -1.17 5.16
CA LEU A 80 1.50 -2.02 4.14
C LEU A 80 2.63 -2.49 3.22
N THR A 81 3.04 -3.74 3.39
CA THR A 81 4.10 -4.36 2.62
C THR A 81 3.56 -5.25 1.51
N MET A 82 4.24 -5.26 0.38
CA MET A 82 3.88 -6.07 -0.79
C MET A 82 5.11 -6.82 -1.29
N ASP A 83 5.03 -8.14 -1.34
CA ASP A 83 6.05 -8.96 -1.98
C ASP A 83 5.69 -9.19 -3.45
N PHE A 84 6.66 -9.02 -4.34
CA PHE A 84 6.44 -9.23 -5.77
C PHE A 84 7.72 -9.61 -6.52
N ALA A 85 7.55 -10.38 -7.58
CA ALA A 85 8.53 -10.45 -8.66
C ALA A 85 8.02 -9.61 -9.84
N LEU A 86 8.89 -9.19 -10.74
CA LEU A 86 8.53 -8.22 -11.80
C LEU A 86 7.30 -8.60 -12.61
N PRO A 87 7.08 -9.85 -13.06
CA PRO A 87 5.88 -10.19 -13.82
C PRO A 87 4.57 -9.95 -13.07
N ALA A 88 4.62 -9.87 -11.74
CA ALA A 88 3.49 -9.61 -10.87
C ALA A 88 3.64 -8.33 -10.04
N ALA A 89 4.45 -7.37 -10.51
CA ALA A 89 4.76 -6.13 -9.79
C ALA A 89 3.55 -5.19 -9.70
N PHE A 90 2.60 -5.51 -8.84
CA PHE A 90 1.38 -4.73 -8.63
C PHE A 90 1.64 -3.23 -8.39
N PRO A 91 2.65 -2.81 -7.61
CA PRO A 91 2.94 -1.39 -7.43
C PRO A 91 3.26 -0.65 -8.73
N MET A 92 3.85 -1.33 -9.70
CA MET A 92 4.27 -0.75 -10.99
C MET A 92 3.15 -0.74 -12.03
N GLN A 93 2.12 -1.58 -11.88
CA GLN A 93 1.02 -1.71 -12.85
C GLN A 93 0.18 -0.43 -13.00
N SER A 94 0.30 0.50 -12.06
CA SER A 94 -0.35 1.81 -12.13
C SER A 94 0.38 2.81 -13.05
N LEU A 95 1.58 2.49 -13.53
CA LEU A 95 2.38 3.33 -14.42
C LEU A 95 2.03 3.06 -15.90
N ASP A 96 1.85 4.10 -16.70
CA ASP A 96 1.48 3.95 -18.13
C ASP A 96 2.55 3.18 -18.91
N ALA A 97 3.84 3.38 -18.59
CA ALA A 97 4.94 2.64 -19.18
C ALA A 97 4.85 1.13 -18.95
N TRP A 98 4.18 0.71 -17.84
CA TRP A 98 4.03 -0.72 -17.52
C TRP A 98 2.99 -1.44 -18.38
N ALA A 99 2.07 -0.73 -19.00
CA ALA A 99 0.97 -1.31 -19.77
C ALA A 99 1.40 -2.40 -20.80
N PRO A 100 2.52 -2.26 -21.56
CA PRO A 100 2.98 -3.30 -22.47
C PRO A 100 3.46 -4.59 -21.80
N LEU A 101 3.72 -4.56 -20.49
CA LEU A 101 4.21 -5.71 -19.69
C LEU A 101 3.07 -6.52 -19.09
N ILE A 102 1.87 -5.94 -18.99
CA ILE A 102 0.70 -6.63 -18.47
C ILE A 102 0.37 -7.79 -19.41
N ASN A 103 0.42 -9.02 -18.91
CA ASN A 103 0.22 -10.26 -19.67
C ASN A 103 1.31 -10.58 -20.74
N ALA A 104 2.47 -9.92 -20.71
CA ALA A 104 3.59 -10.32 -21.55
C ALA A 104 4.17 -11.68 -21.09
N ASP A 105 4.63 -12.50 -22.04
CA ASP A 105 5.45 -13.66 -21.69
C ASP A 105 6.83 -13.24 -21.17
N ASN A 106 7.52 -14.13 -20.47
CA ASN A 106 8.79 -13.81 -19.82
C ASN A 106 9.87 -13.31 -20.79
N GLU A 107 9.94 -13.87 -21.99
CA GLU A 107 10.94 -13.44 -23.00
C GLU A 107 10.67 -12.00 -23.48
N SER A 108 9.41 -11.69 -23.78
CA SER A 108 8.98 -10.35 -24.17
C SER A 108 9.14 -9.35 -23.04
N PHE A 109 8.87 -9.78 -21.81
CA PHE A 109 9.04 -8.97 -20.61
C PHE A 109 10.52 -8.62 -20.40
N GLU A 110 11.40 -9.62 -20.37
CA GLU A 110 12.85 -9.44 -20.17
C GLU A 110 13.45 -8.54 -21.28
N ARG A 111 13.09 -8.77 -22.54
CA ARG A 111 13.52 -7.92 -23.64
C ARG A 111 13.08 -6.47 -23.44
N LYS A 112 11.86 -6.26 -22.92
CA LYS A 112 11.30 -4.92 -22.73
C LYS A 112 11.97 -4.15 -21.60
N ILE A 113 12.26 -4.78 -20.47
CA ILE A 113 12.94 -4.11 -19.35
C ILE A 113 14.42 -3.79 -19.67
N ARG A 114 15.01 -4.43 -20.68
CA ARG A 114 16.36 -4.10 -21.21
C ARG A 114 16.33 -2.95 -22.21
N ASP A 115 15.16 -2.56 -22.71
CA ASP A 115 15.01 -1.49 -23.69
C ASP A 115 15.21 -0.11 -23.03
N ALA A 116 16.17 0.65 -23.54
CA ALA A 116 16.50 1.98 -23.01
C ALA A 116 15.34 2.98 -23.11
N GLU A 117 14.54 2.90 -24.19
CA GLU A 117 13.36 3.77 -24.34
C GLU A 117 12.26 3.44 -23.32
N PHE A 118 12.07 2.15 -23.01
CA PHE A 118 11.17 1.73 -21.95
C PHE A 118 11.63 2.28 -20.59
N ARG A 119 12.91 2.12 -20.25
CA ARG A 119 13.46 2.63 -18.98
C ARG A 119 13.34 4.16 -18.88
N HIS A 120 13.55 4.87 -19.98
CA HIS A 120 13.36 6.32 -20.03
C HIS A 120 11.90 6.71 -19.74
N ARG A 121 10.94 6.05 -20.40
CA ARG A 121 9.50 6.29 -20.14
C ARG A 121 9.11 5.93 -18.72
N PHE A 122 9.62 4.82 -18.20
CA PHE A 122 9.37 4.41 -16.82
C PHE A 122 9.82 5.47 -15.81
N ARG A 123 11.04 6.03 -15.98
CA ARG A 123 11.53 7.16 -15.16
C ARG A 123 10.61 8.38 -15.28
N HIS A 124 10.22 8.73 -16.46
CA HIS A 124 9.30 9.85 -16.69
C HIS A 124 7.98 9.66 -15.96
N ASP A 125 7.43 8.45 -15.99
CA ASP A 125 6.19 8.13 -15.27
C ASP A 125 6.37 8.21 -13.75
N LEU A 126 7.55 7.85 -13.22
CA LEU A 126 7.83 8.00 -11.78
C LEU A 126 7.78 9.47 -11.32
N GLU A 127 8.17 10.39 -12.17
CA GLU A 127 8.19 11.84 -11.89
C GLU A 127 6.84 12.51 -12.19
N THR A 128 6.03 11.92 -13.06
CA THR A 128 4.78 12.52 -13.53
C THR A 128 3.61 12.15 -12.62
N PRO A 129 2.79 13.11 -12.17
CA PRO A 129 1.58 12.82 -11.42
C PRO A 129 0.58 12.01 -12.25
N GLN A 130 0.17 10.84 -11.75
CA GLN A 130 -0.83 9.97 -12.37
C GLN A 130 -1.89 9.58 -11.36
N LYS A 131 -3.15 9.50 -11.80
CA LYS A 131 -4.25 9.08 -10.93
C LYS A 131 -4.14 7.58 -10.64
N GLY A 132 -4.20 7.23 -9.36
CA GLY A 132 -4.12 5.83 -8.92
C GLY A 132 -2.71 5.27 -8.85
N LYS A 133 -1.69 6.09 -9.04
CA LYS A 133 -0.29 5.71 -8.91
C LYS A 133 0.01 5.24 -7.49
N LEU A 134 0.68 4.10 -7.39
CA LEU A 134 1.04 3.47 -6.10
C LEU A 134 2.51 3.66 -5.76
N PHE A 135 3.39 3.70 -6.76
CA PHE A 135 4.83 3.88 -6.57
C PHE A 135 5.31 5.19 -7.19
N PHE A 136 6.04 6.00 -6.42
CA PHE A 136 6.47 7.35 -6.76
C PHE A 136 8.00 7.47 -6.91
N GLY A 137 8.70 6.34 -7.06
CA GLY A 137 10.16 6.33 -7.26
C GLY A 137 10.98 6.39 -5.96
N ASP A 138 10.37 6.21 -4.81
CA ASP A 138 11.10 6.08 -3.54
C ASP A 138 11.69 4.66 -3.41
N TRP A 139 12.85 4.49 -4.00
CA TRP A 139 13.56 3.21 -4.03
C TRP A 139 14.13 2.79 -2.67
N SER A 140 14.13 3.66 -1.67
CA SER A 140 14.47 3.31 -0.29
C SER A 140 13.38 2.47 0.40
N LYS A 141 12.20 2.35 -0.22
CA LYS A 141 11.06 1.55 0.24
C LYS A 141 10.89 0.23 -0.49
N VAL A 142 11.79 -0.10 -1.41
CA VAL A 142 11.79 -1.36 -2.17
C VAL A 142 13.07 -2.11 -1.83
N GLU A 143 12.93 -3.26 -1.16
CA GLU A 143 14.02 -4.11 -0.71
C GLU A 143 14.13 -5.35 -1.57
N VAL A 144 15.34 -5.86 -1.79
CA VAL A 144 15.58 -7.17 -2.37
C VAL A 144 15.35 -8.22 -1.28
N ALA A 145 14.19 -8.86 -1.30
CA ALA A 145 13.85 -9.87 -0.29
C ALA A 145 14.49 -11.22 -0.56
N MET A 146 14.63 -11.61 -1.84
CA MET A 146 15.24 -12.88 -2.21
C MET A 146 15.85 -12.79 -3.61
N ALA A 147 17.11 -13.20 -3.73
CA ALA A 147 17.81 -13.41 -4.98
C ALA A 147 17.93 -14.92 -5.27
N VAL A 148 17.90 -15.30 -6.55
CA VAL A 148 17.99 -16.70 -6.98
C VAL A 148 19.45 -17.15 -7.09
N ARG A 149 20.30 -16.30 -7.69
CA ARG A 149 21.72 -16.59 -7.92
C ARG A 149 22.54 -16.32 -6.67
N GLU A 150 23.48 -17.21 -6.38
CA GLU A 150 24.36 -17.09 -5.22
C GLU A 150 25.15 -15.77 -5.21
N GLU A 151 25.64 -15.34 -6.37
CA GLU A 151 26.38 -14.07 -6.52
C GLU A 151 25.56 -12.82 -6.20
N ASN A 152 24.25 -12.89 -6.29
CA ASN A 152 23.35 -11.76 -6.05
C ASN A 152 22.75 -11.74 -4.64
N ARG A 153 23.00 -12.78 -3.83
CA ARG A 153 22.52 -12.82 -2.44
C ARG A 153 23.11 -11.74 -1.54
N GLU A 154 24.24 -11.16 -1.95
CA GLU A 154 24.78 -10.00 -1.24
C GLU A 154 23.86 -8.77 -1.25
N PHE A 155 22.85 -8.74 -2.15
CA PHE A 155 21.85 -7.68 -2.23
C PHE A 155 20.62 -7.95 -1.37
N GLU A 156 20.42 -9.17 -0.86
CA GLU A 156 19.30 -9.49 0.03
C GLU A 156 19.34 -8.63 1.29
N GLY A 157 18.20 -8.05 1.64
CA GLY A 157 18.04 -7.10 2.74
C GLY A 157 18.48 -5.67 2.43
N LEU A 158 19.00 -5.40 1.22
CA LEU A 158 19.28 -4.04 0.78
C LEU A 158 18.09 -3.47 0.05
N THR A 159 17.86 -2.18 0.25
CA THR A 159 16.95 -1.43 -0.60
C THR A 159 17.53 -1.30 -2.02
N VAL A 160 16.66 -1.14 -3.01
CA VAL A 160 17.10 -0.87 -4.39
C VAL A 160 17.95 0.40 -4.47
N ALA A 161 17.68 1.40 -3.62
CA ALA A 161 18.51 2.60 -3.53
C ALA A 161 19.94 2.27 -3.06
N GLU A 162 20.10 1.49 -1.97
CA GLU A 162 21.40 1.08 -1.46
C GLU A 162 22.14 0.16 -2.43
N MET A 163 21.44 -0.76 -3.07
CA MET A 163 22.02 -1.63 -4.11
C MET A 163 22.53 -0.78 -5.29
N ALA A 164 21.75 0.18 -5.75
CA ALA A 164 22.14 1.07 -6.85
C ALA A 164 23.37 1.91 -6.48
N GLU A 165 23.42 2.45 -5.27
CA GLU A 165 24.59 3.18 -4.77
C GLU A 165 25.85 2.30 -4.75
N ARG A 166 25.77 1.07 -4.24
CA ARG A 166 26.89 0.12 -4.26
C ARG A 166 27.38 -0.21 -5.67
N GLN A 167 26.46 -0.26 -6.64
CA GLN A 167 26.79 -0.54 -8.03
C GLN A 167 27.20 0.71 -8.82
N GLY A 168 27.04 1.92 -8.28
CA GLY A 168 27.24 3.18 -8.98
C GLY A 168 26.28 3.37 -10.16
N LYS A 169 25.05 2.86 -10.03
CA LYS A 169 24.00 2.88 -11.06
C LYS A 169 22.82 3.73 -10.64
N ASP A 170 22.00 4.10 -11.61
CA ASP A 170 20.66 4.62 -11.38
C ASP A 170 19.75 3.51 -10.78
N PRO A 171 18.88 3.81 -9.80
CA PRO A 171 18.04 2.79 -9.17
C PRO A 171 17.12 2.02 -10.13
N VAL A 172 16.59 2.67 -11.18
CA VAL A 172 15.78 2.00 -12.20
C VAL A 172 16.61 1.00 -12.98
N ASP A 173 17.87 1.36 -13.31
CA ASP A 173 18.77 0.45 -14.01
C ASP A 173 19.16 -0.72 -13.10
N ALA A 174 19.53 -0.48 -11.84
CA ALA A 174 19.86 -1.52 -10.90
C ALA A 174 18.72 -2.52 -10.70
N PHE A 175 17.49 -2.01 -10.55
CA PHE A 175 16.28 -2.81 -10.38
C PHE A 175 16.00 -3.72 -11.59
N PHE A 176 16.02 -3.15 -12.80
CA PHE A 176 15.76 -3.93 -14.01
C PHE A 176 16.91 -4.86 -14.40
N ASP A 177 18.16 -4.43 -14.17
CA ASP A 177 19.34 -5.28 -14.45
C ASP A 177 19.33 -6.54 -13.58
N LEU A 178 19.16 -6.39 -12.26
CA LEU A 178 19.09 -7.54 -11.34
C LEU A 178 17.94 -8.47 -11.74
N SER A 179 16.76 -7.93 -11.96
CA SER A 179 15.59 -8.74 -12.33
C SER A 179 15.78 -9.50 -13.64
N ALA A 180 16.41 -8.87 -14.65
CA ALA A 180 16.68 -9.51 -15.94
C ALA A 180 17.83 -10.53 -15.85
N GLU A 181 18.81 -10.32 -14.97
CA GLU A 181 19.90 -11.27 -14.70
C GLU A 181 19.39 -12.54 -14.01
N GLU A 182 18.41 -12.40 -13.13
CA GLU A 182 17.78 -13.46 -12.36
C GLU A 182 16.58 -14.15 -13.08
N GLY A 183 16.38 -13.87 -14.36
CA GLY A 183 15.27 -14.45 -15.13
C GLY A 183 13.88 -14.04 -14.62
N LEU A 184 13.77 -12.85 -14.05
CA LEU A 184 12.56 -12.25 -13.47
C LEU A 184 12.07 -12.91 -12.17
N GLU A 185 12.89 -13.71 -11.51
CA GLU A 185 12.51 -14.46 -10.30
C GLU A 185 12.94 -13.78 -8.99
N THR A 186 13.69 -12.67 -9.04
CA THR A 186 14.01 -11.85 -7.87
C THR A 186 12.73 -11.43 -7.17
N VAL A 187 12.64 -11.67 -5.86
CA VAL A 187 11.52 -11.19 -5.05
C VAL A 187 11.91 -9.89 -4.36
N TYR A 188 11.07 -8.90 -4.50
CA TYR A 188 11.17 -7.61 -3.81
C TYR A 188 10.06 -7.48 -2.79
N THR A 189 10.34 -6.79 -1.68
CA THR A 189 9.34 -6.32 -0.72
C THR A 189 9.27 -4.80 -0.79
N ALA A 190 8.07 -4.25 -0.92
CA ALA A 190 7.86 -2.80 -0.95
C ALA A 190 6.92 -2.34 0.16
N GLY A 191 7.41 -1.47 1.04
CA GLY A 191 6.63 -0.79 2.09
C GLY A 191 6.14 0.58 1.63
N LEU A 192 5.15 0.63 0.76
CA LEU A 192 4.76 1.84 0.04
C LEU A 192 3.86 2.80 0.82
N MET A 193 3.13 2.31 1.80
CA MET A 193 2.21 3.09 2.61
C MET A 193 2.41 2.75 4.08
N ASN A 194 2.08 3.70 4.94
CA ASN A 194 2.13 3.52 6.40
C ASN A 194 3.54 3.18 6.94
N SER A 195 4.59 3.53 6.21
CA SER A 195 5.99 3.27 6.58
C SER A 195 6.63 4.38 7.42
N ASN A 196 5.95 5.52 7.60
CA ASN A 196 6.39 6.58 8.50
C ASN A 196 5.75 6.38 9.87
N GLU A 197 6.51 5.81 10.81
CA GLU A 197 6.01 5.44 12.14
C GLU A 197 5.51 6.64 12.96
N ASP A 198 6.14 7.82 12.84
CA ASP A 198 5.70 9.01 13.58
C ASP A 198 4.33 9.51 13.10
N GLU A 199 4.02 9.36 11.82
CA GLU A 199 2.70 9.68 11.29
C GLU A 199 1.67 8.60 11.61
N VAL A 200 2.08 7.33 11.60
CA VAL A 200 1.22 6.19 12.01
C VAL A 200 0.83 6.32 13.48
N GLU A 201 1.77 6.67 14.36
CA GLU A 201 1.49 6.94 15.77
C GLU A 201 0.42 8.03 15.93
N LYS A 202 0.58 9.15 15.23
CA LYS A 202 -0.40 10.24 15.26
C LYS A 202 -1.78 9.81 14.79
N LEU A 203 -1.84 8.99 13.73
CA LEU A 203 -3.11 8.45 13.24
C LEU A 203 -3.79 7.56 14.27
N MET A 204 -3.03 6.65 14.91
CA MET A 204 -3.57 5.71 15.91
C MET A 204 -4.09 6.42 17.16
N GLN A 205 -3.49 7.53 17.54
CA GLN A 205 -3.85 8.29 18.77
C GLN A 205 -5.04 9.24 18.56
N GLN A 206 -5.44 9.52 17.32
CA GLN A 206 -6.54 10.45 17.07
C GLN A 206 -7.91 9.83 17.38
N PRO A 207 -8.85 10.62 17.97
CA PRO A 207 -10.27 10.25 17.99
C PRO A 207 -10.76 9.93 16.57
N GLY A 208 -11.65 8.96 16.42
CA GLY A 208 -12.14 8.53 15.10
C GLY A 208 -11.34 7.40 14.45
N SER A 209 -10.14 7.10 14.97
CA SER A 209 -9.34 5.94 14.56
C SER A 209 -9.86 4.64 15.13
N LEU A 210 -9.75 3.58 14.33
CA LEU A 210 -9.94 2.20 14.75
C LEU A 210 -8.76 1.36 14.25
N ILE A 211 -7.89 0.92 15.16
CA ILE A 211 -6.76 0.06 14.83
C ILE A 211 -7.28 -1.35 14.55
N SER A 212 -7.54 -1.67 13.28
CA SER A 212 -8.24 -2.91 12.94
C SER A 212 -7.95 -3.43 11.53
N LEU A 213 -7.02 -2.81 10.80
CA LEU A 213 -6.71 -3.19 9.44
C LEU A 213 -5.48 -4.09 9.38
N SER A 214 -5.67 -5.31 8.86
CA SER A 214 -4.58 -6.26 8.60
C SER A 214 -4.35 -6.53 7.12
N ASP A 215 -5.37 -6.30 6.28
CA ASP A 215 -5.44 -6.83 4.90
C ASP A 215 -5.08 -8.34 4.77
N GLY A 216 -4.96 -9.05 5.88
CA GLY A 216 -4.65 -10.47 5.92
C GLY A 216 -5.70 -11.30 5.18
N GLY A 217 -5.25 -12.10 4.22
CA GLY A 217 -6.13 -12.92 3.37
C GLY A 217 -6.58 -12.27 2.07
N ALA A 218 -6.42 -10.96 1.92
CA ALA A 218 -6.55 -10.28 0.64
C ALA A 218 -5.23 -10.38 -0.14
N HIS A 219 -5.28 -10.81 -1.41
CA HIS A 219 -4.07 -10.87 -2.24
C HIS A 219 -2.90 -11.67 -1.61
N LEU A 220 -3.14 -12.88 -1.14
CA LEU A 220 -2.18 -13.74 -0.40
C LEU A 220 -0.76 -13.84 -0.98
N ARG A 221 -0.57 -13.54 -2.25
CA ARG A 221 0.76 -13.50 -2.87
C ARG A 221 1.55 -12.23 -2.58
N TYR A 222 0.86 -11.17 -2.12
CA TYR A 222 1.50 -9.85 -1.93
C TYR A 222 1.29 -9.27 -0.54
N LEU A 223 0.16 -9.56 0.14
CA LEU A 223 -0.22 -8.96 1.40
C LEU A 223 -0.51 -10.04 2.43
N CYS A 224 0.27 -10.11 3.49
CA CYS A 224 0.08 -11.05 4.58
C CYS A 224 0.32 -10.40 5.95
N ASP A 225 -0.37 -9.29 6.21
CA ASP A 225 -0.18 -8.49 7.44
C ASP A 225 -1.08 -8.95 8.60
N ALA A 226 -1.47 -10.23 8.62
CA ALA A 226 -2.33 -10.81 9.66
C ALA A 226 -1.76 -10.68 11.09
N GLY A 227 -0.46 -10.41 11.22
CA GLY A 227 0.25 -10.24 12.50
C GLY A 227 0.06 -8.89 13.17
N TYR A 228 -0.75 -7.97 12.62
CA TYR A 228 -0.86 -6.59 13.10
C TYR A 228 -1.17 -6.48 14.61
N GLY A 229 -1.97 -7.36 15.18
CA GLY A 229 -2.27 -7.36 16.61
C GLY A 229 -1.06 -7.68 17.48
N LEU A 230 -0.17 -8.57 17.03
CA LEU A 230 1.09 -8.87 17.72
C LEU A 230 2.09 -7.72 17.57
N HIS A 231 2.13 -7.09 16.40
CA HIS A 231 2.93 -5.90 16.15
C HIS A 231 2.48 -4.72 17.04
N LEU A 232 1.16 -4.51 17.14
CA LEU A 232 0.61 -3.50 18.05
C LEU A 232 1.07 -3.71 19.50
N LEU A 233 0.96 -4.93 20.01
CA LEU A 233 1.32 -5.23 21.40
C LEU A 233 2.85 -5.27 21.61
N GLY A 234 3.59 -5.82 20.68
CA GLY A 234 5.05 -5.96 20.78
C GLY A 234 5.78 -4.64 20.55
N HIS A 235 5.54 -4.02 19.42
CA HIS A 235 6.25 -2.81 19.00
C HIS A 235 5.67 -1.55 19.68
N TRP A 236 4.39 -1.28 19.47
CA TRP A 236 3.80 -0.01 19.90
C TRP A 236 3.52 0.09 21.40
N VAL A 237 3.18 -1.01 22.07
CA VAL A 237 2.83 -0.97 23.50
C VAL A 237 4.03 -1.27 24.39
N ARG A 238 4.91 -2.20 23.99
CA ARG A 238 6.03 -2.63 24.84
C ARG A 238 7.33 -1.90 24.54
N GLU A 239 7.63 -1.60 23.28
CA GLU A 239 8.93 -1.08 22.87
C GLU A 239 8.92 0.44 22.62
N ARG A 240 7.80 1.00 22.18
CA ARG A 240 7.62 2.41 21.87
C ARG A 240 6.54 3.05 22.74
#